data_c65bc476f3fa1840b7979f4e138a3ccf
#
_entry.id   c65bc476f3fa1840b7979f4e138a3ccf
#
_cell.length_a   1.000
_cell.length_b   1.000
_cell.length_c   1.000
_cell.angle_alpha   90.00
_cell.angle_beta   90.00
_cell.angle_gamma   90.00
#
_symmetry.space_group_name_H-M   'P 1'
#
loop_
_entity.id
_entity.type
_entity.pdbx_description
1 polymer ?
#
loop_
_entity_poly.entity_id
_entity_poly.type
_entity_poly.pdbx_seq_one_letter_code
_entity_poly.pdbx_strand_id
1 'polypeptide(L)'
;MSRFHLTATATFGLEAVVARELEQLGYGNLRVTDGRVHFRGDEIDIARCNLWLRSADRILICVGEFPAADFDALFDQTKALPWADLLPIDAKFPVAGRSVQSALHSVPAVQGCVKKAVVESLRRRYQRFRFEESGALYRIEVSLLKNLASLTIDTSGDGLHKRGYRQKVGAAPLRETMAAGLIQLSYWNRARQLVDPFCGSGTIPIEAALIGRNIAPGIARSFIAEDWLWFDRRIWKEARTEARDLRKPRLTLPVLGYDHDYGAIKLSERGAREAGVAADIEFRIQELSDFKSRQEYGVIITNPPYGERLGDPVEVEAAYRVLGRVTSSLETWSIYAITSNRFFEKHFGRRAPRRRKLFNGKLECQYYQYPGPPPPRPAETLPADDQDNLHQASDAPAAVVFDPQSIGDPWQSPDWIEHAQMLLDSFEWFVGRPLIPRSGDPEEEAKRLFESPLIVVSHGTQSDPILNYGNRAAMTLWEMDAPTLTSMPSRKTAEPMHRDERAQMMARAARDGFVSDYHGIRISSSGKRFQIHQAIVWNLVNSSMKPSGQAATFTKWSPISENTETRADPSPDGSSRDQ
;
A
#
# COMPACT_ATOMS: atom_id res chain seq x y z
N MET A 1 3.90 -5.28 24.49
CA MET A 1 3.38 -3.92 24.17
C MET A 1 4.42 -3.19 23.37
N SER A 2 4.06 -2.52 22.28
CA SER A 2 5.01 -1.78 21.42
C SER A 2 5.67 -0.64 22.21
N ARG A 3 7.01 -0.65 22.25
CA ARG A 3 7.82 0.27 23.07
C ARG A 3 7.93 1.67 22.46
N PHE A 4 7.97 1.76 21.12
CA PHE A 4 8.25 3.01 20.43
C PHE A 4 7.08 3.53 19.60
N HIS A 5 7.00 4.86 19.51
CA HIS A 5 6.27 5.53 18.44
C HIS A 5 7.22 5.70 17.26
N LEU A 6 6.91 5.05 16.15
CA LEU A 6 7.72 5.05 14.94
C LEU A 6 7.10 5.94 13.86
N THR A 7 7.95 6.48 13.01
CA THR A 7 7.54 7.30 11.86
C THR A 7 8.34 6.88 10.64
N ALA A 8 7.65 6.39 9.61
CA ALA A 8 8.22 6.24 8.28
C ALA A 8 8.02 7.56 7.50
N THR A 9 9.11 8.17 7.06
CA THR A 9 9.03 9.37 6.21
C THR A 9 8.88 8.98 4.75
N ALA A 10 8.05 9.72 4.01
CA ALA A 10 7.76 9.46 2.61
C ALA A 10 7.90 10.72 1.77
N THR A 11 8.25 10.57 0.50
CA THR A 11 8.08 11.64 -0.47
C THR A 11 6.59 11.95 -0.61
N PHE A 12 6.25 13.26 -0.66
CA PHE A 12 4.86 13.72 -0.82
C PHE A 12 4.16 13.04 -2.01
N GLY A 13 2.99 12.47 -1.74
CA GLY A 13 2.19 11.70 -2.68
C GLY A 13 2.45 10.19 -2.64
N LEU A 14 3.45 9.69 -1.88
CA LEU A 14 3.71 8.26 -1.66
C LEU A 14 3.30 7.77 -0.27
N GLU A 15 2.73 8.61 0.59
CA GLU A 15 2.36 8.25 1.96
C GLU A 15 1.43 7.03 2.01
N ALA A 16 0.42 7.00 1.14
CA ALA A 16 -0.50 5.85 1.04
C ALA A 16 0.19 4.57 0.53
N VAL A 17 1.29 4.68 -0.23
CA VAL A 17 2.09 3.52 -0.64
C VAL A 17 2.87 2.98 0.55
N VAL A 18 3.53 3.86 1.31
CA VAL A 18 4.25 3.48 2.54
C VAL A 18 3.30 2.89 3.58
N ALA A 19 2.09 3.45 3.73
CA ALA A 19 1.08 2.88 4.62
C ALA A 19 0.71 1.45 4.22
N ARG A 20 0.47 1.17 2.93
CA ARG A 20 0.22 -0.20 2.44
C ARG A 20 1.40 -1.14 2.64
N GLU A 21 2.64 -0.67 2.49
CA GLU A 21 3.82 -1.47 2.79
C GLU A 21 3.86 -1.86 4.27
N LEU A 22 3.55 -0.93 5.18
CA LEU A 22 3.45 -1.20 6.62
C LEU A 22 2.31 -2.18 6.93
N GLU A 23 1.14 -2.03 6.32
CA GLU A 23 0.02 -2.97 6.46
C GLU A 23 0.40 -4.38 5.98
N GLN A 24 1.11 -4.50 4.87
CA GLN A 24 1.63 -5.78 4.35
C GLN A 24 2.65 -6.43 5.28
N LEU A 25 3.39 -5.64 6.07
CA LEU A 25 4.29 -6.12 7.11
C LEU A 25 3.57 -6.46 8.42
N GLY A 26 2.24 -6.24 8.51
CA GLY A 26 1.41 -6.57 9.67
C GLY A 26 1.19 -5.41 10.65
N TYR A 27 1.61 -4.19 10.32
CA TYR A 27 1.38 -3.03 11.20
C TYR A 27 -0.01 -2.43 10.97
N GLY A 28 -0.74 -2.25 12.07
CA GLY A 28 -2.05 -1.58 12.09
C GLY A 28 -2.00 -0.21 12.77
N ASN A 29 -3.19 0.42 12.90
CA ASN A 29 -3.34 1.72 13.57
C ASN A 29 -2.43 2.82 13.02
N LEU A 30 -2.29 2.87 11.70
CA LEU A 30 -1.45 3.83 11.00
C LEU A 30 -2.11 5.22 11.00
N ARG A 31 -1.34 6.26 11.37
CA ARG A 31 -1.75 7.66 11.18
C ARG A 31 -0.95 8.28 10.04
N VAL A 32 -1.61 8.52 8.92
CA VAL A 32 -1.00 9.13 7.74
C VAL A 32 -1.11 10.65 7.82
N THR A 33 0.00 11.34 7.64
CA THR A 33 0.10 12.80 7.54
C THR A 33 1.02 13.19 6.39
N ASP A 34 1.10 14.46 6.02
CA ASP A 34 1.94 14.94 4.92
C ASP A 34 3.41 14.51 5.10
N GLY A 35 3.89 13.66 4.19
CA GLY A 35 5.25 13.15 4.19
C GLY A 35 5.59 12.16 5.31
N ARG A 36 4.61 11.64 6.06
CA ARG A 36 4.86 10.77 7.22
C ARG A 36 3.75 9.75 7.42
N VAL A 37 4.15 8.54 7.86
CA VAL A 37 3.23 7.51 8.36
C VAL A 37 3.70 7.12 9.76
N HIS A 38 2.83 7.31 10.75
CA HIS A 38 3.12 7.03 12.15
C HIS A 38 2.50 5.69 12.54
N PHE A 39 3.23 4.90 13.33
CA PHE A 39 2.81 3.59 13.82
C PHE A 39 3.51 3.25 15.13
N ARG A 40 3.17 2.13 15.74
CA ARG A 40 3.83 1.63 16.95
C ARG A 40 4.61 0.37 16.64
N GLY A 41 5.75 0.20 17.30
CA GLY A 41 6.59 -0.98 17.15
C GLY A 41 7.63 -1.10 18.26
N ASP A 42 8.44 -2.13 18.18
CA ASP A 42 9.57 -2.42 19.05
C ASP A 42 10.90 -2.49 18.25
N GLU A 43 11.93 -3.05 18.84
CA GLU A 43 13.26 -3.13 18.23
C GLU A 43 13.25 -3.96 16.94
N ILE A 44 12.54 -5.09 16.89
CA ILE A 44 12.46 -5.92 15.68
C ILE A 44 11.73 -5.19 14.55
N ASP A 45 10.75 -4.36 14.89
CA ASP A 45 9.99 -3.57 13.93
C ASP A 45 10.85 -2.46 13.31
N ILE A 46 11.76 -1.86 14.08
CA ILE A 46 12.75 -0.92 13.55
C ILE A 46 13.63 -1.62 12.50
N ALA A 47 14.14 -2.82 12.81
CA ALA A 47 14.97 -3.58 11.89
C ALA A 47 14.19 -3.99 10.62
N ARG A 48 12.99 -4.56 10.78
CA ARG A 48 12.13 -5.00 9.67
C ARG A 48 11.73 -3.83 8.76
N CYS A 49 11.30 -2.69 9.33
CA CYS A 49 10.92 -1.54 8.53
C CYS A 49 12.09 -0.95 7.73
N ASN A 50 13.29 -0.86 8.30
CA ASN A 50 14.49 -0.42 7.59
C ASN A 50 14.88 -1.38 6.45
N LEU A 51 14.69 -2.69 6.64
CA LEU A 51 14.98 -3.68 5.62
C LEU A 51 13.95 -3.69 4.49
N TRP A 52 12.66 -3.60 4.81
CA TRP A 52 11.57 -3.93 3.90
C TRP A 52 10.89 -2.73 3.23
N LEU A 53 10.83 -1.54 3.86
CA LEU A 53 10.13 -0.42 3.26
C LEU A 53 10.85 0.08 2.01
N ARG A 54 10.13 -0.01 0.89
CA ARG A 54 10.65 0.30 -0.44
C ARG A 54 10.48 1.76 -0.82
N SER A 55 9.36 2.36 -0.39
CA SER A 55 8.96 3.71 -0.77
C SER A 55 9.17 4.74 0.34
N ALA A 56 9.54 4.32 1.55
CA ALA A 56 9.90 5.22 2.64
C ALA A 56 11.33 5.77 2.47
N ASP A 57 11.55 7.00 2.92
CA ASP A 57 12.88 7.64 2.90
C ASP A 57 13.69 7.33 4.15
N ARG A 58 13.06 7.21 5.34
CA ARG A 58 13.69 6.93 6.66
C ARG A 58 12.70 6.33 7.63
N ILE A 59 13.23 5.64 8.64
CA ILE A 59 12.50 5.20 9.83
C ILE A 59 13.04 5.97 11.02
N LEU A 60 12.14 6.64 11.75
CA LEU A 60 12.45 7.51 12.88
C LEU A 60 11.74 7.01 14.13
N ILE A 61 12.41 7.11 15.30
CA ILE A 61 11.77 7.00 16.60
C ILE A 61 11.24 8.40 16.96
N CYS A 62 9.95 8.56 17.20
CA CYS A 62 9.37 9.79 17.70
C CYS A 62 9.56 9.86 19.22
N VAL A 63 10.37 10.81 19.67
CA VAL A 63 10.64 11.03 21.09
C VAL A 63 9.54 11.88 21.75
N GLY A 64 9.01 12.88 20.98
CA GLY A 64 7.91 13.71 21.44
C GLY A 64 7.40 14.67 20.38
N GLU A 65 6.13 15.07 20.54
CA GLU A 65 5.47 16.11 19.75
C GLU A 65 4.76 17.07 20.71
N PHE A 66 4.99 18.38 20.54
CA PHE A 66 4.42 19.40 21.42
C PHE A 66 4.38 20.79 20.75
N PRO A 67 3.46 21.68 21.16
CA PRO A 67 3.45 23.07 20.71
C PRO A 67 4.70 23.83 21.18
N ALA A 68 5.33 24.60 20.27
CA ALA A 68 6.48 25.45 20.58
C ALA A 68 6.44 26.73 19.72
N ALA A 69 5.85 27.78 20.25
CA ALA A 69 5.77 29.08 19.61
C ALA A 69 6.98 30.00 19.91
N ASP A 70 7.71 29.70 20.99
CA ASP A 70 8.90 30.41 21.46
C ASP A 70 10.01 29.44 21.88
N PHE A 71 11.21 29.98 22.17
CA PHE A 71 12.36 29.18 22.55
C PHE A 71 12.28 28.58 23.96
N ASP A 72 11.56 29.21 24.87
CA ASP A 72 11.41 28.73 26.26
C ASP A 72 10.52 27.47 26.22
N ALA A 73 9.39 27.52 25.55
CA ALA A 73 8.53 26.34 25.34
C ALA A 73 9.28 25.21 24.62
N LEU A 74 10.05 25.52 23.56
CA LEU A 74 10.86 24.53 22.85
C LEU A 74 11.89 23.89 23.78
N PHE A 75 12.59 24.70 24.58
CA PHE A 75 13.62 24.21 25.50
C PHE A 75 13.05 23.33 26.60
N ASP A 76 12.04 23.83 27.33
CA ASP A 76 11.50 23.14 28.48
C ASP A 76 10.81 21.82 28.14
N GLN A 77 10.00 21.83 27.08
CA GLN A 77 9.36 20.61 26.58
C GLN A 77 10.38 19.60 26.05
N THR A 78 11.41 20.04 25.32
CA THR A 78 12.50 19.16 24.87
C THR A 78 13.25 18.54 26.03
N LYS A 79 13.59 19.34 27.06
CA LYS A 79 14.32 18.89 28.24
C LYS A 79 13.52 17.86 29.06
N ALA A 80 12.20 17.95 29.07
CA ALA A 80 11.32 17.03 29.76
C ALA A 80 11.22 15.63 29.16
N LEU A 81 11.63 15.45 27.88
CA LEU A 81 11.58 14.16 27.20
C LEU A 81 12.60 13.15 27.75
N PRO A 82 12.34 11.83 27.62
CA PRO A 82 13.13 10.76 28.24
C PRO A 82 14.41 10.44 27.42
N TRP A 83 15.27 11.42 27.20
CA TRP A 83 16.47 11.29 26.39
C TRP A 83 17.45 10.23 26.89
N ALA A 84 17.58 10.10 28.22
CA ALA A 84 18.53 9.15 28.81
C ALA A 84 18.11 7.67 28.64
N ASP A 85 16.85 7.40 28.29
CA ASP A 85 16.39 6.04 27.98
C ASP A 85 16.82 5.61 26.56
N LEU A 86 17.19 6.58 25.72
CA LEU A 86 17.56 6.36 24.32
C LEU A 86 19.04 6.66 24.03
N LEU A 87 19.61 7.66 24.72
CA LEU A 87 20.97 8.15 24.47
C LEU A 87 21.90 7.70 25.59
N PRO A 88 22.86 6.77 25.36
CA PRO A 88 23.90 6.44 26.33
C PRO A 88 24.83 7.63 26.58
N ILE A 89 25.62 7.53 27.65
CA ILE A 89 26.47 8.62 28.15
C ILE A 89 27.49 9.13 27.13
N ASP A 90 27.95 8.26 26.22
CA ASP A 90 28.93 8.54 25.19
C ASP A 90 28.30 8.79 23.81
N ALA A 91 26.95 8.79 23.69
CA ALA A 91 26.24 8.96 22.45
C ALA A 91 26.70 10.20 21.67
N LYS A 92 26.93 10.04 20.37
CA LYS A 92 27.13 11.15 19.43
C LYS A 92 25.76 11.57 18.88
N PHE A 93 25.25 12.75 19.24
CA PHE A 93 23.90 13.19 18.88
C PHE A 93 23.84 14.57 18.22
N PRO A 94 24.26 14.69 16.94
CA PRO A 94 24.04 15.91 16.18
C PRO A 94 22.54 16.18 16.00
N VAL A 95 22.16 17.48 16.02
CA VAL A 95 20.77 17.91 15.81
C VAL A 95 20.64 18.52 14.42
N ALA A 96 19.81 17.93 13.58
CA ALA A 96 19.33 18.50 12.32
C ALA A 96 17.96 19.16 12.55
N GLY A 97 17.64 20.21 11.78
CA GLY A 97 16.39 20.91 11.97
C GLY A 97 15.76 21.40 10.68
N ARG A 98 14.44 21.60 10.73
CA ARG A 98 13.67 22.34 9.74
C ARG A 98 12.55 23.10 10.42
N SER A 99 12.18 24.25 9.86
CA SER A 99 11.06 25.06 10.31
C SER A 99 10.26 25.55 9.12
N VAL A 100 8.94 25.32 9.15
CA VAL A 100 8.01 25.70 8.11
C VAL A 100 6.77 26.33 8.76
N GLN A 101 6.40 27.54 8.30
CA GLN A 101 5.21 28.26 8.80
C GLN A 101 5.14 28.33 10.34
N SER A 102 6.28 28.58 10.99
CA SER A 102 6.40 28.62 12.46
C SER A 102 7.07 29.91 12.91
N ALA A 103 6.74 30.38 14.12
CA ALA A 103 7.35 31.58 14.72
C ALA A 103 8.87 31.44 14.88
N LEU A 104 9.34 30.26 15.26
CA LEU A 104 10.74 29.91 15.35
C LEU A 104 11.31 29.55 13.96
N HIS A 105 11.69 30.54 13.16
CA HIS A 105 12.13 30.37 11.78
C HIS A 105 13.65 30.16 11.62
N SER A 106 14.48 30.56 12.61
CA SER A 106 15.93 30.37 12.56
C SER A 106 16.31 28.92 12.85
N VAL A 107 16.55 28.12 11.80
CA VAL A 107 16.92 26.70 11.95
C VAL A 107 18.16 26.50 12.82
N PRO A 108 19.28 27.28 12.68
CA PRO A 108 20.43 27.13 13.56
C PRO A 108 20.11 27.41 15.04
N ALA A 109 19.27 28.42 15.34
CA ALA A 109 18.87 28.71 16.71
C ALA A 109 17.99 27.59 17.32
N VAL A 110 17.06 27.04 16.52
CA VAL A 110 16.24 25.89 16.91
C VAL A 110 17.11 24.66 17.21
N GLN A 111 18.09 24.35 16.34
CA GLN A 111 19.02 23.24 16.57
C GLN A 111 19.85 23.44 17.85
N GLY A 112 20.38 24.66 18.08
CA GLY A 112 21.14 25.00 19.27
C GLY A 112 20.31 24.88 20.55
N CYS A 113 19.07 25.38 20.54
CA CYS A 113 18.12 25.27 21.64
C CYS A 113 17.84 23.79 22.00
N VAL A 114 17.49 22.98 21.00
CA VAL A 114 17.23 21.54 21.19
C VAL A 114 18.48 20.82 21.68
N LYS A 115 19.66 21.07 21.12
CA LYS A 115 20.92 20.45 21.57
C LYS A 115 21.18 20.78 23.04
N LYS A 116 21.02 22.04 23.45
CA LYS A 116 21.20 22.49 24.83
C LYS A 116 20.20 21.81 25.78
N ALA A 117 18.94 21.73 25.40
CA ALA A 117 17.88 21.09 26.19
C ALA A 117 18.14 19.60 26.41
N VAL A 118 18.56 18.87 25.35
CA VAL A 118 18.98 17.46 25.45
C VAL A 118 20.16 17.30 26.40
N VAL A 119 21.22 18.13 26.28
CA VAL A 119 22.38 18.11 27.20
C VAL A 119 21.93 18.31 28.63
N GLU A 120 21.04 19.29 28.92
CA GLU A 120 20.55 19.53 30.29
C GLU A 120 19.71 18.35 30.83
N SER A 121 18.92 17.67 29.96
CA SER A 121 18.21 16.44 30.31
C SER A 121 19.20 15.34 30.72
N LEU A 122 20.23 15.09 29.89
CA LEU A 122 21.25 14.07 30.14
C LEU A 122 22.09 14.38 31.40
N ARG A 123 22.41 15.65 31.66
CA ARG A 123 23.12 16.09 32.88
C ARG A 123 22.41 15.64 34.14
N ARG A 124 21.08 15.79 34.18
CA ARG A 124 20.28 15.38 35.33
C ARG A 124 20.35 13.87 35.61
N ARG A 125 20.41 13.06 34.55
CA ARG A 125 20.43 11.59 34.64
C ARG A 125 21.82 11.03 34.91
N TYR A 126 22.84 11.54 34.20
CA TYR A 126 24.19 11.00 34.23
C TYR A 126 25.11 11.70 35.25
N GLN A 127 24.68 12.78 35.87
CA GLN A 127 25.48 13.57 36.82
C GLN A 127 26.83 14.02 36.20
N ARG A 128 26.84 14.39 34.90
CA ARG A 128 28.02 14.81 34.12
C ARG A 128 27.78 16.19 33.52
N PHE A 129 28.81 17.04 33.55
CA PHE A 129 28.77 18.37 32.95
C PHE A 129 29.15 18.38 31.48
N ARG A 130 29.93 17.40 31.03
CA ARG A 130 30.43 17.30 29.64
C ARG A 130 30.21 15.89 29.10
N PHE A 131 29.80 15.81 27.84
CA PHE A 131 29.62 14.57 27.07
C PHE A 131 30.61 14.55 25.93
N GLU A 132 31.38 13.46 25.78
CA GLU A 132 32.48 13.36 24.81
C GLU A 132 31.99 13.09 23.38
N GLU A 133 30.76 12.60 23.23
CA GLU A 133 30.15 12.23 21.94
C GLU A 133 31.07 11.30 21.08
N SER A 134 31.74 10.35 21.74
CA SER A 134 32.71 9.42 21.12
C SER A 134 32.08 8.09 20.70
N GLY A 135 30.86 7.80 21.16
CA GLY A 135 30.15 6.56 20.89
C GLY A 135 29.33 6.55 19.60
N ALA A 136 28.33 5.67 19.56
CA ALA A 136 27.46 5.48 18.39
C ALA A 136 26.65 6.76 18.03
N LEU A 137 26.30 6.85 16.75
CA LEU A 137 25.59 8.00 16.18
C LEU A 137 24.07 7.88 16.41
N TYR A 138 23.49 8.88 17.09
CA TYR A 138 22.05 9.07 17.32
C TYR A 138 21.64 10.42 16.71
N ARG A 139 21.31 10.44 15.44
CA ARG A 139 20.96 11.69 14.75
C ARG A 139 19.56 12.16 15.20
N ILE A 140 19.51 13.27 15.91
CA ILE A 140 18.25 13.91 16.33
C ILE A 140 17.77 14.81 15.21
N GLU A 141 16.48 14.77 14.89
CA GLU A 141 15.83 15.70 13.99
C GLU A 141 14.74 16.47 14.73
N VAL A 142 14.78 17.81 14.64
CA VAL A 142 13.70 18.71 15.07
C VAL A 142 12.96 19.25 13.84
N SER A 143 11.65 19.03 13.80
CA SER A 143 10.78 19.59 12.76
C SER A 143 9.73 20.46 13.39
N LEU A 144 9.76 21.76 13.05
CA LEU A 144 8.71 22.71 13.38
C LEU A 144 7.78 22.88 12.19
N LEU A 145 6.51 22.63 12.38
CA LEU A 145 5.47 22.85 11.39
C LEU A 145 4.27 23.52 12.04
N LYS A 146 3.94 24.76 11.67
CA LYS A 146 2.82 25.52 12.24
C LYS A 146 2.89 25.57 13.79
N ASN A 147 4.08 25.84 14.32
CA ASN A 147 4.40 25.88 15.75
C ASN A 147 4.23 24.54 16.50
N LEU A 148 4.09 23.42 15.81
CA LEU A 148 4.17 22.08 16.40
C LEU A 148 5.60 21.55 16.21
N ALA A 149 6.29 21.27 17.30
CA ALA A 149 7.61 20.65 17.31
C ALA A 149 7.46 19.12 17.33
N SER A 150 8.14 18.42 16.42
CA SER A 150 8.33 16.97 16.46
C SER A 150 9.81 16.68 16.63
N LEU A 151 10.18 15.93 17.66
CA LEU A 151 11.55 15.49 17.93
C LEU A 151 11.68 13.99 17.67
N THR A 152 12.61 13.63 16.78
CA THR A 152 12.80 12.25 16.35
C THR A 152 14.27 11.85 16.36
N ILE A 153 14.55 10.54 16.44
CA ILE A 153 15.89 9.96 16.27
C ILE A 153 15.86 9.09 15.01
N ASP A 154 16.78 9.36 14.07
CA ASP A 154 16.94 8.60 12.82
C ASP A 154 17.55 7.23 13.11
N THR A 155 16.88 6.15 12.70
CA THR A 155 17.36 4.77 12.81
C THR A 155 18.06 4.28 11.54
N SER A 156 17.79 4.95 10.42
CA SER A 156 18.24 4.53 9.08
C SER A 156 19.66 4.98 8.73
N GLY A 157 20.03 6.18 9.14
CA GLY A 157 21.30 6.80 8.77
C GLY A 157 21.30 7.38 7.37
N ASP A 158 21.85 6.72 6.40
CA ASP A 158 21.65 7.07 5.00
C ASP A 158 20.19 6.84 4.59
N GLY A 159 19.66 7.70 3.71
CA GLY A 159 18.28 7.55 3.23
C GLY A 159 18.03 6.19 2.59
N LEU A 160 16.84 5.63 2.77
CA LEU A 160 16.51 4.27 2.31
C LEU A 160 16.61 4.11 0.79
N HIS A 161 16.54 5.21 0.02
CA HIS A 161 16.82 5.18 -1.42
C HIS A 161 18.23 4.70 -1.76
N LYS A 162 19.23 4.89 -0.89
CA LYS A 162 20.58 4.36 -1.10
C LYS A 162 20.61 2.85 -0.80
N ARG A 163 20.18 2.03 -1.77
CA ARG A 163 20.10 0.56 -1.64
C ARG A 163 21.46 -0.13 -1.60
N GLY A 164 22.52 0.55 -2.09
CA GLY A 164 23.88 0.01 -2.20
C GLY A 164 24.28 -0.43 -3.61
N TYR A 165 23.33 -0.67 -4.51
CA TYR A 165 23.63 -1.13 -5.87
C TYR A 165 24.06 0.00 -6.83
N ARG A 166 23.86 1.27 -6.49
CA ARG A 166 24.23 2.41 -7.32
C ARG A 166 25.45 3.12 -6.73
N GLN A 167 26.60 2.99 -7.39
CA GLN A 167 27.86 3.64 -6.97
C GLN A 167 28.13 4.97 -7.70
N LYS A 168 27.65 5.12 -8.94
CA LYS A 168 27.78 6.36 -9.74
C LYS A 168 26.40 6.89 -10.08
N VAL A 169 26.23 8.19 -9.95
CA VAL A 169 24.95 8.88 -10.18
C VAL A 169 25.10 9.75 -11.44
N GLY A 170 24.24 9.54 -12.42
CA GLY A 170 24.08 10.44 -13.57
C GLY A 170 23.45 11.77 -13.18
N ALA A 171 23.27 12.68 -14.11
CA ALA A 171 22.92 14.09 -13.89
C ALA A 171 21.55 14.39 -13.27
N ALA A 172 20.65 13.48 -12.99
CA ALA A 172 19.42 13.61 -12.17
C ALA A 172 18.63 12.28 -12.13
N PRO A 173 19.14 11.26 -11.47
CA PRO A 173 18.51 9.95 -11.48
C PRO A 173 17.20 9.95 -10.68
N LEU A 174 16.26 9.14 -11.13
CA LEU A 174 15.10 8.79 -10.33
C LEU A 174 15.57 8.11 -9.03
N ARG A 175 15.04 8.54 -7.87
CA ARG A 175 15.35 7.86 -6.60
C ARG A 175 14.75 6.46 -6.59
N GLU A 176 15.42 5.52 -5.96
CA GLU A 176 14.99 4.12 -5.85
C GLU A 176 13.65 4.01 -5.10
N THR A 177 13.46 4.81 -4.03
CA THR A 177 12.18 4.87 -3.30
C THR A 177 11.04 5.38 -4.16
N MET A 178 11.32 6.32 -5.06
CA MET A 178 10.33 6.81 -6.03
C MET A 178 10.03 5.72 -7.07
N ALA A 179 11.03 5.09 -7.66
CA ALA A 179 10.83 4.01 -8.64
C ALA A 179 9.99 2.88 -8.06
N ALA A 180 10.30 2.43 -6.83
CA ALA A 180 9.50 1.43 -6.11
C ALA A 180 8.04 1.91 -5.93
N GLY A 181 7.84 3.18 -5.57
CA GLY A 181 6.52 3.79 -5.44
C GLY A 181 5.73 3.80 -6.75
N LEU A 182 6.37 4.14 -7.89
CA LEU A 182 5.74 4.12 -9.21
C LEU A 182 5.27 2.71 -9.59
N ILE A 183 6.11 1.70 -9.35
CA ILE A 183 5.79 0.31 -9.62
C ILE A 183 4.59 -0.13 -8.78
N GLN A 184 4.56 0.19 -7.49
CA GLN A 184 3.46 -0.16 -6.58
C GLN A 184 2.16 0.63 -6.83
N LEU A 185 2.23 1.78 -7.50
CA LEU A 185 1.08 2.54 -7.97
C LEU A 185 0.56 2.05 -9.33
N SER A 186 1.27 1.17 -9.99
CA SER A 186 0.89 0.56 -11.28
C SER A 186 0.11 -0.73 -11.08
N TYR A 187 -0.41 -1.29 -12.18
CA TYR A 187 -1.02 -2.63 -12.20
C TYR A 187 -0.01 -3.73 -12.53
N TRP A 188 1.29 -3.44 -12.44
CA TRP A 188 2.31 -4.46 -12.64
C TRP A 188 2.36 -5.46 -11.47
N ASN A 189 2.56 -6.71 -11.82
CA ASN A 189 2.91 -7.80 -10.92
C ASN A 189 3.87 -8.75 -11.64
N ARG A 190 4.47 -9.70 -10.91
CA ARG A 190 5.48 -10.62 -11.44
C ARG A 190 5.03 -11.51 -12.60
N ALA A 191 3.73 -11.64 -12.86
CA ALA A 191 3.19 -12.42 -13.98
C ALA A 191 2.98 -11.57 -15.26
N ARG A 192 3.28 -10.27 -15.21
CA ARG A 192 3.14 -9.35 -16.35
C ARG A 192 4.51 -8.86 -16.81
N GLN A 193 4.72 -8.81 -18.14
CA GLN A 193 5.92 -8.20 -18.71
C GLN A 193 6.02 -6.72 -18.29
N LEU A 194 7.15 -6.29 -17.72
CA LEU A 194 7.45 -4.88 -17.50
C LEU A 194 8.50 -4.41 -18.49
N VAL A 195 8.30 -3.21 -19.04
CA VAL A 195 9.25 -2.54 -19.94
C VAL A 195 9.48 -1.11 -19.49
N ASP A 196 10.73 -0.69 -19.40
CA ASP A 196 11.13 0.72 -19.30
C ASP A 196 11.95 1.09 -20.55
N PRO A 197 11.34 1.80 -21.52
CA PRO A 197 12.00 2.15 -22.77
C PRO A 197 12.93 3.37 -22.68
N PHE A 198 13.09 3.98 -21.51
CA PHE A 198 14.03 5.04 -21.20
C PHE A 198 14.72 4.71 -19.88
N CYS A 199 15.29 3.52 -19.76
CA CYS A 199 15.70 2.96 -18.47
C CYS A 199 16.88 3.68 -17.81
N GLY A 200 17.69 4.43 -18.57
CA GLY A 200 18.85 5.13 -18.04
C GLY A 200 19.77 4.19 -17.27
N SER A 201 20.02 4.48 -16.01
CA SER A 201 20.82 3.62 -15.10
C SER A 201 20.04 2.41 -14.55
N GLY A 202 18.87 2.07 -15.09
CA GLY A 202 18.13 0.87 -14.76
C GLY A 202 17.33 0.90 -13.45
N THR A 203 17.03 2.06 -12.88
CA THR A 203 16.40 2.14 -11.55
C THR A 203 15.04 1.46 -11.52
N ILE A 204 14.14 1.74 -12.47
CA ILE A 204 12.80 1.12 -12.51
C ILE A 204 12.91 -0.39 -12.76
N PRO A 205 13.67 -0.90 -13.75
CA PRO A 205 13.87 -2.33 -13.96
C PRO A 205 14.43 -3.06 -12.73
N ILE A 206 15.43 -2.48 -12.05
CA ILE A 206 16.05 -3.10 -10.86
C ILE A 206 15.06 -3.17 -9.70
N GLU A 207 14.35 -2.07 -9.37
CA GLU A 207 13.34 -2.07 -8.31
C GLU A 207 12.17 -3.01 -8.64
N ALA A 208 11.76 -3.13 -9.91
CA ALA A 208 10.74 -4.09 -10.34
C ALA A 208 11.19 -5.54 -10.09
N ALA A 209 12.41 -5.89 -10.44
CA ALA A 209 12.96 -7.22 -10.18
C ALA A 209 13.09 -7.50 -8.68
N LEU A 210 13.52 -6.53 -7.86
CA LEU A 210 13.55 -6.65 -6.40
C LEU A 210 12.14 -6.89 -5.82
N ILE A 211 11.13 -6.15 -6.29
CA ILE A 211 9.73 -6.32 -5.88
C ILE A 211 9.20 -7.69 -6.32
N GLY A 212 9.38 -8.06 -7.59
CA GLY A 212 8.88 -9.32 -8.14
C GLY A 212 9.48 -10.56 -7.49
N ARG A 213 10.74 -10.46 -7.04
CA ARG A 213 11.46 -11.50 -6.29
C ARG A 213 11.28 -11.40 -4.78
N ASN A 214 10.52 -10.45 -4.30
CA ASN A 214 10.37 -10.16 -2.88
C ASN A 214 11.71 -10.06 -2.14
N ILE A 215 12.69 -9.38 -2.72
CA ILE A 215 13.98 -9.09 -2.10
C ILE A 215 13.85 -7.81 -1.30
N ALA A 216 14.18 -7.86 -0.01
CA ALA A 216 14.15 -6.68 0.86
C ALA A 216 15.18 -5.63 0.37
N PRO A 217 14.80 -4.39 0.11
CA PRO A 217 15.69 -3.39 -0.50
C PRO A 217 16.84 -2.97 0.41
N GLY A 218 16.71 -3.15 1.71
CA GLY A 218 17.72 -2.85 2.72
C GLY A 218 18.70 -3.98 3.01
N ILE A 219 18.58 -5.16 2.33
CA ILE A 219 19.31 -6.38 2.70
C ILE A 219 20.83 -6.26 2.59
N ALA A 220 21.32 -5.44 1.65
CA ALA A 220 22.76 -5.29 1.33
C ALA A 220 23.42 -4.07 1.99
N ARG A 221 22.70 -3.35 2.87
CA ARG A 221 23.21 -2.13 3.52
C ARG A 221 23.20 -2.24 5.04
N SER A 222 23.92 -1.34 5.73
CA SER A 222 23.87 -1.15 7.17
C SER A 222 22.98 0.06 7.54
N PHE A 223 22.58 0.10 8.80
CA PHE A 223 21.77 1.17 9.39
C PHE A 223 22.43 1.67 10.67
N ILE A 224 22.31 2.96 10.99
CA ILE A 224 22.97 3.50 12.17
C ILE A 224 22.49 2.89 13.49
N ALA A 225 21.23 2.43 13.55
CA ALA A 225 20.70 1.74 14.71
C ALA A 225 21.32 0.36 14.98
N GLU A 226 22.06 -0.22 14.03
CA GLU A 226 22.80 -1.48 14.25
C GLU A 226 23.96 -1.32 15.27
N ASP A 227 24.47 -0.10 15.42
CA ASP A 227 25.57 0.22 16.32
C ASP A 227 25.11 0.70 17.71
N TRP A 228 23.77 0.80 17.93
CA TRP A 228 23.26 1.31 19.20
C TRP A 228 23.42 0.28 20.32
N LEU A 229 23.93 0.70 21.48
CA LEU A 229 24.28 -0.19 22.60
C LEU A 229 23.08 -0.96 23.17
N TRP A 230 21.89 -0.37 23.18
CA TRP A 230 20.68 -1.00 23.69
C TRP A 230 19.96 -1.87 22.65
N PHE A 231 20.45 -1.88 21.41
CA PHE A 231 19.87 -2.67 20.33
C PHE A 231 20.61 -4.03 20.23
N ASP A 232 19.89 -5.13 20.50
CA ASP A 232 20.51 -6.45 20.38
C ASP A 232 20.82 -6.75 18.89
N ARG A 233 22.11 -6.98 18.60
CA ARG A 233 22.57 -7.31 17.23
C ARG A 233 21.94 -8.58 16.67
N ARG A 234 21.42 -9.50 17.53
CA ARG A 234 20.71 -10.70 17.09
C ARG A 234 19.43 -10.35 16.34
N ILE A 235 18.73 -9.29 16.75
CA ILE A 235 17.49 -8.81 16.10
C ILE A 235 17.75 -8.48 14.62
N TRP A 236 18.83 -7.78 14.31
CA TRP A 236 19.19 -7.47 12.91
C TRP A 236 19.55 -8.72 12.11
N LYS A 237 20.22 -9.69 12.74
CA LYS A 237 20.56 -10.97 12.10
C LYS A 237 19.29 -11.77 11.80
N GLU A 238 18.37 -11.85 12.73
CA GLU A 238 17.09 -12.53 12.58
C GLU A 238 16.23 -11.88 11.48
N ALA A 239 16.08 -10.55 11.50
CA ALA A 239 15.34 -9.81 10.48
C ALA A 239 15.95 -10.00 9.06
N ARG A 240 17.29 -10.06 8.94
CA ARG A 240 17.95 -10.36 7.65
C ARG A 240 17.76 -11.81 7.22
N THR A 241 17.71 -12.76 8.16
CA THR A 241 17.45 -14.18 7.86
C THR A 241 16.02 -14.32 7.35
N GLU A 242 15.03 -13.80 8.08
CA GLU A 242 13.64 -13.73 7.62
C GLU A 242 13.54 -13.14 6.21
N ALA A 243 14.22 -12.02 5.97
CA ALA A 243 14.19 -11.36 4.66
C ALA A 243 14.81 -12.19 3.53
N ARG A 244 15.77 -13.08 3.82
CA ARG A 244 16.33 -14.01 2.84
C ARG A 244 15.39 -15.18 2.57
N ASP A 245 14.74 -15.71 3.59
CA ASP A 245 13.83 -16.85 3.49
C ASP A 245 12.55 -16.51 2.72
N LEU A 246 12.10 -15.25 2.80
CA LEU A 246 10.93 -14.76 2.08
C LEU A 246 11.19 -14.44 0.59
N ARG A 247 12.40 -14.66 0.08
CA ARG A 247 12.71 -14.45 -1.34
C ARG A 247 11.94 -15.41 -2.22
N LYS A 248 11.38 -14.86 -3.31
CA LYS A 248 10.68 -15.67 -4.33
C LYS A 248 11.65 -16.14 -5.42
N PRO A 249 11.30 -17.22 -6.15
CA PRO A 249 12.04 -17.66 -7.32
C PRO A 249 12.19 -16.56 -8.37
N ARG A 250 13.08 -16.76 -9.35
CA ARG A 250 13.29 -15.86 -10.49
C ARG A 250 11.98 -15.55 -11.21
N LEU A 251 11.97 -14.40 -11.88
CA LEU A 251 10.82 -14.00 -12.68
C LEU A 251 10.71 -14.94 -13.90
N THR A 252 9.49 -15.35 -14.21
CA THR A 252 9.19 -16.14 -15.42
C THR A 252 9.31 -15.28 -16.68
N LEU A 253 8.89 -14.00 -16.57
CA LEU A 253 9.04 -13.00 -17.61
C LEU A 253 10.11 -12.00 -17.16
N PRO A 254 11.23 -11.84 -17.89
CA PRO A 254 12.25 -10.88 -17.52
C PRO A 254 11.70 -9.45 -17.60
N VAL A 255 12.16 -8.58 -16.75
CA VAL A 255 11.95 -7.13 -16.87
C VAL A 255 12.82 -6.63 -18.02
N LEU A 256 12.27 -5.80 -18.91
CA LEU A 256 13.01 -5.25 -20.05
C LEU A 256 13.36 -3.78 -19.81
N GLY A 257 14.64 -3.46 -19.98
CA GLY A 257 15.14 -2.09 -19.91
C GLY A 257 15.81 -1.70 -21.23
N TYR A 258 15.33 -0.64 -21.88
CA TYR A 258 15.90 -0.13 -23.11
C TYR A 258 16.39 1.29 -22.92
N ASP A 259 17.49 1.61 -23.58
CA ASP A 259 18.01 2.97 -23.71
C ASP A 259 18.85 3.04 -25.01
N HIS A 260 18.95 4.22 -25.62
CA HIS A 260 19.82 4.43 -26.78
C HIS A 260 21.27 4.65 -26.37
N ASP A 261 21.53 5.03 -25.11
CA ASP A 261 22.89 5.30 -24.60
C ASP A 261 23.56 4.02 -24.10
N TYR A 262 24.65 3.64 -24.76
CA TYR A 262 25.50 2.51 -24.34
C TYR A 262 26.02 2.65 -22.91
N GLY A 263 26.40 3.88 -22.48
CA GLY A 263 26.90 4.12 -21.13
C GLY A 263 25.84 3.88 -20.08
N ALA A 264 24.60 4.29 -20.34
CA ALA A 264 23.45 4.04 -19.48
C ALA A 264 23.19 2.54 -19.33
N ILE A 265 23.19 1.78 -20.43
CA ILE A 265 23.01 0.31 -20.39
C ILE A 265 24.11 -0.38 -19.59
N LYS A 266 25.38 0.02 -19.73
CA LYS A 266 26.47 -0.54 -18.93
C LYS A 266 26.33 -0.26 -17.44
N LEU A 267 25.82 0.93 -17.08
CA LEU A 267 25.54 1.29 -15.69
C LEU A 267 24.37 0.46 -15.14
N SER A 268 23.31 0.25 -15.94
CA SER A 268 22.14 -0.54 -15.54
C SER A 268 22.48 -2.02 -15.34
N GLU A 269 23.27 -2.63 -16.24
CA GLU A 269 23.76 -4.01 -16.09
C GLU A 269 24.60 -4.17 -14.82
N ARG A 270 25.49 -3.21 -14.54
CA ARG A 270 26.29 -3.23 -13.32
C ARG A 270 25.42 -3.13 -12.07
N GLY A 271 24.47 -2.16 -12.04
CA GLY A 271 23.53 -1.99 -10.92
C GLY A 271 22.70 -3.26 -10.66
N ALA A 272 22.23 -3.93 -11.72
CA ALA A 272 21.48 -5.17 -11.61
C ALA A 272 22.33 -6.32 -11.02
N ARG A 273 23.61 -6.41 -11.40
CA ARG A 273 24.55 -7.38 -10.78
C ARG A 273 24.77 -7.11 -9.30
N GLU A 274 25.02 -5.85 -8.94
CA GLU A 274 25.22 -5.44 -7.54
C GLU A 274 23.94 -5.63 -6.69
N ALA A 275 22.75 -5.44 -7.29
CA ALA A 275 21.45 -5.73 -6.65
C ALA A 275 21.11 -7.24 -6.59
N GLY A 276 21.88 -8.11 -7.27
CA GLY A 276 21.63 -9.55 -7.31
C GLY A 276 20.43 -9.98 -8.14
N VAL A 277 20.00 -9.16 -9.12
CA VAL A 277 18.81 -9.39 -9.98
C VAL A 277 19.13 -9.37 -11.48
N ALA A 278 20.40 -9.43 -11.86
CA ALA A 278 20.82 -9.39 -13.27
C ALA A 278 20.17 -10.49 -14.14
N ALA A 279 19.89 -11.65 -13.57
CA ALA A 279 19.23 -12.75 -14.28
C ALA A 279 17.71 -12.60 -14.44
N ASP A 280 17.12 -11.57 -13.83
CA ASP A 280 15.69 -11.25 -13.90
C ASP A 280 15.40 -10.07 -14.83
N ILE A 281 16.47 -9.46 -15.42
CA ILE A 281 16.37 -8.25 -16.22
C ILE A 281 17.15 -8.44 -17.53
N GLU A 282 16.58 -7.98 -18.61
CA GLU A 282 17.25 -7.91 -19.92
C GLU A 282 17.41 -6.43 -20.33
N PHE A 283 18.66 -5.97 -20.43
CA PHE A 283 18.99 -4.62 -20.90
C PHE A 283 19.46 -4.66 -22.34
N ARG A 284 18.98 -3.74 -23.19
CA ARG A 284 19.38 -3.63 -24.59
C ARG A 284 19.57 -2.17 -24.99
N ILE A 285 20.54 -1.94 -25.87
CA ILE A 285 20.64 -0.68 -26.61
C ILE A 285 19.57 -0.73 -27.69
N GLN A 286 18.56 0.11 -27.58
CA GLN A 286 17.43 0.10 -28.52
C GLN A 286 16.75 1.45 -28.53
N GLU A 287 16.42 1.93 -29.73
CA GLU A 287 15.55 3.08 -29.90
C GLU A 287 14.10 2.70 -29.59
N LEU A 288 13.37 3.63 -28.98
CA LEU A 288 11.95 3.43 -28.66
C LEU A 288 11.11 3.13 -29.92
N SER A 289 11.44 3.73 -31.06
CA SER A 289 10.74 3.50 -32.34
C SER A 289 10.74 2.05 -32.79
N ASP A 290 11.75 1.29 -32.37
CA ASP A 290 11.94 -0.10 -32.76
C ASP A 290 11.27 -1.09 -31.80
N PHE A 291 10.67 -0.57 -30.71
CA PHE A 291 10.01 -1.42 -29.74
C PHE A 291 8.75 -2.07 -30.32
N LYS A 292 8.72 -3.38 -30.26
CA LYS A 292 7.57 -4.24 -30.61
C LYS A 292 7.44 -5.35 -29.60
N SER A 293 6.23 -5.70 -29.22
CA SER A 293 5.98 -6.82 -28.32
C SER A 293 4.88 -7.72 -28.87
N ARG A 294 5.08 -9.03 -28.72
CA ARG A 294 4.03 -10.05 -28.94
C ARG A 294 3.32 -10.43 -27.63
N GLN A 295 3.84 -9.94 -26.50
CA GLN A 295 3.22 -10.18 -25.20
C GLN A 295 1.96 -9.31 -25.07
N GLU A 296 0.91 -9.90 -24.55
CA GLU A 296 -0.31 -9.20 -24.18
C GLU A 296 -0.26 -8.79 -22.70
N TYR A 297 -1.06 -7.81 -22.32
CA TYR A 297 -1.23 -7.34 -20.94
C TYR A 297 0.07 -6.89 -20.26
N GLY A 298 1.06 -6.48 -21.02
CA GLY A 298 2.30 -5.93 -20.49
C GLY A 298 2.10 -4.59 -19.79
N VAL A 299 3.18 -4.08 -19.19
CA VAL A 299 3.18 -2.80 -18.49
C VAL A 299 4.42 -2.00 -18.89
N ILE A 300 4.24 -0.77 -19.33
CA ILE A 300 5.31 0.21 -19.47
C ILE A 300 5.30 1.11 -18.24
N ILE A 301 6.44 1.22 -17.56
CA ILE A 301 6.66 2.21 -16.50
C ILE A 301 7.96 2.92 -16.84
N THR A 302 7.89 4.24 -17.03
CA THR A 302 9.05 4.94 -17.54
C THR A 302 9.19 6.36 -16.99
N ASN A 303 10.43 6.83 -16.96
CA ASN A 303 10.81 8.19 -16.65
C ASN A 303 11.49 8.82 -17.89
N PRO A 304 10.72 9.21 -18.91
CA PRO A 304 11.27 9.75 -20.15
C PRO A 304 12.02 11.07 -19.89
N PRO A 305 12.89 11.51 -20.81
CA PRO A 305 13.64 12.75 -20.63
C PRO A 305 12.71 13.96 -20.41
N TYR A 306 13.10 14.88 -19.49
CA TYR A 306 12.39 16.13 -19.20
C TYR A 306 13.30 17.16 -18.55
N GLY A 307 12.94 18.47 -18.73
CA GLY A 307 13.63 19.61 -18.12
C GLY A 307 14.92 20.03 -18.85
N GLU A 308 15.45 21.20 -18.50
CA GLU A 308 16.58 21.87 -19.15
C GLU A 308 17.92 21.10 -19.10
N ARG A 309 18.01 20.02 -18.29
CA ARG A 309 19.24 19.27 -18.06
C ARG A 309 19.37 17.96 -18.86
N LEU A 310 18.32 17.54 -19.59
CA LEU A 310 18.25 16.21 -20.19
C LEU A 310 17.82 16.19 -21.66
N GLY A 311 18.01 17.29 -22.41
CA GLY A 311 17.79 17.33 -23.85
C GLY A 311 17.24 18.65 -24.36
N ASP A 312 17.37 18.87 -25.69
CA ASP A 312 16.67 19.93 -26.40
C ASP A 312 15.15 19.74 -26.24
N PRO A 313 14.36 20.79 -25.94
CA PRO A 313 12.90 20.70 -25.93
C PRO A 313 12.29 20.00 -27.14
N VAL A 314 12.88 20.13 -28.30
CA VAL A 314 12.44 19.48 -29.55
C VAL A 314 12.62 17.96 -29.47
N GLU A 315 13.75 17.49 -28.94
CA GLU A 315 14.03 16.05 -28.75
C GLU A 315 13.11 15.43 -27.72
N VAL A 316 12.85 16.13 -26.60
CA VAL A 316 11.91 15.71 -25.55
C VAL A 316 10.50 15.55 -26.12
N GLU A 317 10.02 16.53 -26.90
CA GLU A 317 8.72 16.46 -27.55
C GLU A 317 8.65 15.31 -28.57
N ALA A 318 9.72 15.12 -29.34
CA ALA A 318 9.80 14.02 -30.31
C ALA A 318 9.72 12.64 -29.59
N ALA A 319 10.43 12.47 -28.47
CA ALA A 319 10.38 11.25 -27.67
C ALA A 319 8.94 10.96 -27.17
N TYR A 320 8.20 11.98 -26.72
CA TYR A 320 6.80 11.79 -26.29
C TYR A 320 5.88 11.42 -27.44
N ARG A 321 6.05 12.00 -28.64
CA ARG A 321 5.28 11.63 -29.84
C ARG A 321 5.56 10.17 -30.26
N VAL A 322 6.83 9.75 -30.18
CA VAL A 322 7.22 8.36 -30.47
C VAL A 322 6.61 7.41 -29.44
N LEU A 323 6.69 7.75 -28.13
CA LEU A 323 6.08 6.97 -27.05
C LEU A 323 4.57 6.81 -27.28
N GLY A 324 3.86 7.88 -27.62
CA GLY A 324 2.44 7.85 -27.93
C GLY A 324 2.10 6.93 -29.12
N ARG A 325 2.89 7.04 -30.22
CA ARG A 325 2.72 6.22 -31.41
C ARG A 325 2.97 4.74 -31.14
N VAL A 326 4.07 4.41 -30.48
CA VAL A 326 4.44 3.02 -30.16
C VAL A 326 3.39 2.39 -29.25
N THR A 327 2.95 3.12 -28.23
CA THR A 327 1.98 2.60 -27.26
C THR A 327 0.55 2.54 -27.78
N SER A 328 0.22 3.22 -28.88
CA SER A 328 -1.11 3.13 -29.50
C SER A 328 -1.41 1.76 -30.11
N SER A 329 -0.38 1.00 -30.49
CA SER A 329 -0.50 -0.38 -31.00
C SER A 329 -0.55 -1.44 -29.90
N LEU A 330 -0.39 -1.07 -28.63
CA LEU A 330 -0.35 -1.95 -27.46
C LEU A 330 -1.68 -1.91 -26.70
N GLU A 331 -2.76 -2.36 -27.33
CA GLU A 331 -4.15 -2.20 -26.84
C GLU A 331 -4.38 -2.79 -25.44
N THR A 332 -3.72 -3.92 -25.12
CA THR A 332 -3.86 -4.60 -23.83
C THR A 332 -2.89 -4.10 -22.75
N TRP A 333 -1.97 -3.21 -23.10
CA TRP A 333 -0.93 -2.76 -22.18
C TRP A 333 -1.35 -1.60 -21.29
N SER A 334 -0.83 -1.59 -20.09
CA SER A 334 -0.92 -0.43 -19.17
C SER A 334 0.33 0.42 -19.31
N ILE A 335 0.15 1.75 -19.44
CA ILE A 335 1.25 2.69 -19.66
C ILE A 335 1.32 3.70 -18.51
N TYR A 336 2.51 3.88 -17.99
CA TYR A 336 2.78 4.78 -16.87
C TYR A 336 4.03 5.61 -17.16
N ALA A 337 3.91 6.94 -17.10
CA ALA A 337 5.03 7.85 -17.32
C ALA A 337 5.09 8.91 -16.22
N ILE A 338 6.29 9.14 -15.66
CA ILE A 338 6.52 10.24 -14.73
C ILE A 338 7.33 11.33 -15.43
N THR A 339 6.84 12.56 -15.40
CA THR A 339 7.55 13.72 -15.98
C THR A 339 7.13 15.02 -15.32
N SER A 340 8.02 16.02 -15.31
CA SER A 340 7.68 17.40 -14.93
C SER A 340 7.14 18.24 -16.09
N ASN A 341 7.18 17.70 -17.30
CA ASN A 341 6.69 18.43 -18.48
C ASN A 341 5.17 18.47 -18.51
N ARG A 342 4.59 19.67 -18.34
CA ARG A 342 3.14 19.91 -18.35
C ARG A 342 2.47 19.66 -19.70
N PHE A 343 3.25 19.63 -20.79
CA PHE A 343 2.75 19.39 -22.15
C PHE A 343 2.87 17.93 -22.59
N PHE A 344 3.23 17.03 -21.67
CA PHE A 344 3.40 15.60 -21.96
C PHE A 344 2.22 15.02 -22.74
N GLU A 345 0.99 15.19 -22.28
CA GLU A 345 -0.20 14.62 -22.92
C GLU A 345 -0.46 15.17 -24.34
N LYS A 346 -0.14 16.44 -24.56
CA LYS A 346 -0.26 17.06 -25.89
C LYS A 346 0.63 16.34 -26.90
N HIS A 347 1.87 16.05 -26.51
CA HIS A 347 2.84 15.40 -27.39
C HIS A 347 2.68 13.88 -27.42
N PHE A 348 2.23 13.27 -26.33
CA PHE A 348 1.87 11.84 -26.24
C PHE A 348 0.61 11.50 -27.06
N GLY A 349 -0.24 12.48 -27.36
CA GLY A 349 -1.38 12.38 -28.26
C GLY A 349 -2.68 11.90 -27.60
N ARG A 350 -2.69 11.63 -26.30
CA ARG A 350 -3.92 11.30 -25.55
C ARG A 350 -3.89 11.76 -24.11
N ARG A 351 -5.07 12.08 -23.55
CA ARG A 351 -5.24 12.48 -22.16
C ARG A 351 -5.20 11.27 -21.24
N ALA A 352 -4.51 11.39 -20.09
CA ALA A 352 -4.46 10.32 -19.09
C ALA A 352 -5.77 10.27 -18.29
N PRO A 353 -6.39 9.07 -18.14
CA PRO A 353 -7.56 8.88 -17.27
C PRO A 353 -7.26 9.20 -15.81
N ARG A 354 -6.02 8.99 -15.38
CA ARG A 354 -5.57 9.26 -14.01
C ARG A 354 -4.22 9.95 -14.02
N ARG A 355 -4.04 10.91 -13.09
CA ARG A 355 -2.77 11.60 -12.85
C ARG A 355 -2.52 11.65 -11.36
N ARG A 356 -1.24 11.57 -10.97
CA ARG A 356 -0.84 11.74 -9.58
C ARG A 356 0.34 12.70 -9.49
N LYS A 357 0.19 13.71 -8.66
CA LYS A 357 1.27 14.65 -8.34
C LYS A 357 2.28 13.98 -7.42
N LEU A 358 3.55 14.01 -7.80
CA LEU A 358 4.68 13.45 -7.06
C LEU A 358 5.87 14.42 -7.10
N PHE A 359 6.90 14.17 -6.29
CA PHE A 359 8.10 15.00 -6.24
C PHE A 359 9.37 14.16 -6.39
N ASN A 360 10.10 14.33 -7.49
CA ASN A 360 11.44 13.76 -7.63
C ASN A 360 12.48 14.72 -7.04
N GLY A 361 12.81 14.54 -5.77
CA GLY A 361 13.57 15.53 -5.00
C GLY A 361 12.76 16.81 -4.77
N LYS A 362 13.22 17.93 -5.31
CA LYS A 362 12.51 19.23 -5.27
C LYS A 362 11.62 19.47 -6.50
N LEU A 363 11.73 18.62 -7.52
CA LEU A 363 11.04 18.80 -8.79
C LEU A 363 9.64 18.20 -8.72
N GLU A 364 8.63 19.03 -8.96
CA GLU A 364 7.24 18.59 -9.11
C GLU A 364 7.07 17.83 -10.42
N CYS A 365 6.52 16.63 -10.34
CA CYS A 365 6.24 15.74 -11.45
C CYS A 365 4.78 15.29 -11.46
N GLN A 366 4.29 14.92 -12.63
CA GLN A 366 3.01 14.22 -12.78
C GLN A 366 3.29 12.77 -13.19
N TYR A 367 2.65 11.85 -12.51
CA TYR A 367 2.61 10.44 -12.89
C TYR A 367 1.35 10.19 -13.67
N TYR A 368 1.48 10.11 -14.99
CA TYR A 368 0.40 9.85 -15.94
C TYR A 368 0.13 8.36 -16.02
N GLN A 369 -1.13 7.95 -15.91
CA GLN A 369 -1.53 6.55 -15.81
C GLN A 369 -2.59 6.25 -16.88
N TYR A 370 -2.26 5.31 -17.77
CA TYR A 370 -3.13 4.81 -18.83
C TYR A 370 -3.33 3.30 -18.60
N PRO A 371 -4.30 2.90 -17.76
CA PRO A 371 -4.55 1.49 -17.47
C PRO A 371 -5.08 0.79 -18.73
N GLY A 372 -4.49 -0.35 -19.06
CA GLY A 372 -5.04 -1.30 -20.02
C GLY A 372 -6.05 -2.23 -19.35
N PRO A 373 -6.73 -3.10 -20.13
CA PRO A 373 -7.63 -4.11 -19.61
C PRO A 373 -6.88 -5.08 -18.69
N PRO A 374 -7.57 -5.68 -17.71
CA PRO A 374 -6.98 -6.74 -16.89
C PRO A 374 -6.68 -7.98 -17.77
N PRO A 375 -5.59 -8.71 -17.50
CA PRO A 375 -5.33 -9.98 -18.18
C PRO A 375 -6.48 -10.96 -17.92
N PRO A 376 -6.82 -11.83 -18.90
CA PRO A 376 -7.77 -12.91 -18.68
C PRO A 376 -7.28 -13.76 -17.50
N ARG A 377 -8.21 -14.29 -16.71
CA ARG A 377 -7.84 -15.24 -15.66
C ARG A 377 -7.26 -16.47 -16.32
N PRO A 378 -6.15 -17.05 -15.80
CA PRO A 378 -5.75 -18.38 -16.24
C PRO A 378 -6.97 -19.32 -16.11
N ALA A 379 -7.31 -20.06 -17.15
CA ALA A 379 -8.20 -21.20 -17.00
C ALA A 379 -7.58 -22.08 -15.89
N GLU A 380 -8.34 -22.39 -14.85
CA GLU A 380 -7.90 -23.37 -13.85
C GLU A 380 -7.60 -24.65 -14.61
N THR A 381 -6.34 -25.00 -14.76
CA THR A 381 -5.92 -26.32 -15.23
C THR A 381 -6.37 -27.32 -14.17
N LEU A 382 -7.47 -28.02 -14.44
CA LEU A 382 -7.83 -29.21 -13.72
C LEU A 382 -6.64 -30.19 -13.77
N PRO A 383 -6.38 -30.96 -12.70
CA PRO A 383 -5.32 -31.97 -12.71
C PRO A 383 -5.52 -32.95 -13.89
N ALA A 384 -4.40 -33.38 -14.49
CA ALA A 384 -4.36 -34.16 -15.73
C ALA A 384 -4.92 -35.60 -15.64
N ASP A 385 -5.57 -35.98 -14.55
CA ASP A 385 -6.01 -37.37 -14.34
C ASP A 385 -7.45 -37.70 -14.79
N ASP A 386 -8.18 -36.74 -15.41
CA ASP A 386 -9.55 -36.99 -15.91
C ASP A 386 -9.74 -36.75 -17.43
N GLN A 387 -8.69 -36.96 -18.27
CA GLN A 387 -8.80 -36.73 -19.73
C GLN A 387 -9.44 -37.88 -20.50
N ASP A 388 -9.79 -39.01 -19.92
CA ASP A 388 -10.33 -40.17 -20.69
C ASP A 388 -11.87 -40.27 -20.74
N ASN A 389 -12.63 -39.25 -20.31
CA ASN A 389 -14.11 -39.32 -20.34
C ASN A 389 -14.82 -38.14 -21.04
N LEU A 390 -14.15 -37.36 -21.92
CA LEU A 390 -14.76 -36.21 -22.60
C LEU A 390 -14.86 -36.41 -24.14
N HIS A 391 -15.33 -37.58 -24.58
CA HIS A 391 -15.89 -37.72 -25.93
C HIS A 391 -17.32 -38.23 -25.83
N GLN A 392 -18.24 -37.34 -25.49
CA GLN A 392 -19.67 -37.35 -25.85
C GLN A 392 -20.42 -36.32 -25.01
N ALA A 393 -20.51 -35.07 -25.49
CA ALA A 393 -21.70 -34.24 -25.29
C ALA A 393 -21.44 -32.87 -25.94
N SER A 394 -21.86 -32.76 -27.19
CA SER A 394 -22.23 -31.48 -27.79
C SER A 394 -23.61 -31.09 -27.22
N ASP A 395 -23.65 -30.24 -26.21
CA ASP A 395 -24.80 -29.36 -25.96
C ASP A 395 -24.38 -28.35 -24.87
N ALA A 396 -24.31 -27.08 -25.25
CA ALA A 396 -24.09 -26.00 -24.27
C ALA A 396 -25.25 -26.02 -23.26
N PRO A 397 -24.97 -26.09 -21.94
CA PRO A 397 -26.04 -26.03 -20.96
C PRO A 397 -26.65 -24.61 -21.00
N ALA A 398 -27.96 -24.56 -21.20
CA ALA A 398 -28.78 -23.40 -20.97
C ALA A 398 -28.48 -22.83 -19.58
N ALA A 399 -28.43 -21.49 -19.46
CA ALA A 399 -28.24 -20.79 -18.20
C ALA A 399 -29.15 -21.42 -17.12
N VAL A 400 -28.53 -22.04 -16.12
CA VAL A 400 -29.29 -22.62 -14.98
C VAL A 400 -29.90 -21.44 -14.25
N VAL A 401 -31.21 -21.32 -14.34
CA VAL A 401 -31.99 -20.34 -13.57
C VAL A 401 -31.93 -20.78 -12.12
N PHE A 402 -31.35 -19.98 -11.24
CA PHE A 402 -31.30 -20.24 -9.80
C PHE A 402 -32.72 -20.38 -9.24
N ASP A 403 -32.99 -21.51 -8.60
CA ASP A 403 -34.27 -21.75 -7.92
C ASP A 403 -34.13 -21.45 -6.41
N PRO A 404 -34.82 -20.42 -5.88
CA PRO A 404 -34.79 -20.11 -4.44
C PRO A 404 -35.23 -21.25 -3.54
N GLN A 405 -35.98 -22.24 -4.04
CA GLN A 405 -36.39 -23.42 -3.28
C GLN A 405 -35.23 -24.41 -3.07
N SER A 406 -34.13 -24.31 -3.84
CA SER A 406 -32.95 -25.16 -3.69
C SER A 406 -32.09 -24.82 -2.47
N ILE A 407 -32.34 -23.69 -1.77
CA ILE A 407 -31.53 -23.23 -0.62
C ILE A 407 -31.57 -24.23 0.55
N GLY A 408 -32.67 -24.92 0.76
CA GLY A 408 -32.84 -25.84 1.90
C GLY A 408 -32.87 -25.13 3.26
N ASP A 409 -32.65 -25.91 4.33
CA ASP A 409 -32.67 -25.42 5.72
C ASP A 409 -31.36 -25.78 6.46
N PRO A 410 -30.21 -25.19 6.06
CA PRO A 410 -28.90 -25.50 6.65
C PRO A 410 -28.82 -25.10 8.14
N TRP A 411 -29.69 -24.21 8.61
CA TRP A 411 -29.75 -23.74 9.99
C TRP A 411 -30.06 -24.83 11.01
N GLN A 412 -30.52 -26.01 10.58
CA GLN A 412 -30.78 -27.16 11.46
C GLN A 412 -29.50 -27.90 11.90
N SER A 413 -28.36 -27.63 11.23
CA SER A 413 -27.10 -28.30 11.61
C SER A 413 -26.46 -27.65 12.84
N PRO A 414 -25.80 -28.42 13.72
CA PRO A 414 -25.14 -27.89 14.90
C PRO A 414 -24.12 -26.79 14.58
N ASP A 415 -23.36 -26.92 13.49
CA ASP A 415 -22.35 -25.95 13.06
C ASP A 415 -22.97 -24.58 12.69
N TRP A 416 -24.15 -24.58 12.05
CA TRP A 416 -24.88 -23.36 11.72
C TRP A 416 -25.49 -22.71 12.94
N ILE A 417 -26.00 -23.53 13.91
CA ILE A 417 -26.53 -23.00 15.17
C ILE A 417 -25.41 -22.32 15.96
N GLU A 418 -24.25 -22.97 16.11
CA GLU A 418 -23.09 -22.40 16.80
C GLU A 418 -22.61 -21.11 16.11
N HIS A 419 -22.54 -21.13 14.77
CA HIS A 419 -22.14 -19.96 14.00
C HIS A 419 -23.15 -18.81 14.11
N ALA A 420 -24.46 -19.10 14.13
CA ALA A 420 -25.50 -18.09 14.33
C ALA A 420 -25.39 -17.45 15.72
N GLN A 421 -25.11 -18.23 16.78
CA GLN A 421 -24.87 -17.66 18.12
C GLN A 421 -23.65 -16.75 18.12
N MET A 422 -22.53 -17.14 17.48
CA MET A 422 -21.33 -16.31 17.36
C MET A 422 -21.62 -14.98 16.61
N LEU A 423 -22.44 -15.01 15.55
CA LEU A 423 -22.88 -13.81 14.82
C LEU A 423 -23.68 -12.87 15.73
N LEU A 424 -24.65 -13.39 16.46
CA LEU A 424 -25.56 -12.64 17.32
C LEU A 424 -24.81 -12.04 18.52
N ASP A 425 -24.00 -12.83 19.21
CA ASP A 425 -23.23 -12.40 20.37
C ASP A 425 -22.17 -11.35 20.00
N SER A 426 -21.45 -11.57 18.90
CA SER A 426 -20.45 -10.60 18.41
C SER A 426 -21.11 -9.29 17.95
N PHE A 427 -22.28 -9.35 17.30
CA PHE A 427 -23.00 -8.13 16.91
C PHE A 427 -23.41 -7.31 18.14
N GLU A 428 -24.01 -7.97 19.14
CA GLU A 428 -24.45 -7.32 20.37
C GLU A 428 -23.26 -6.72 21.14
N TRP A 429 -22.12 -7.44 21.18
CA TRP A 429 -20.89 -6.99 21.82
C TRP A 429 -20.29 -5.74 21.16
N PHE A 430 -20.18 -5.71 19.84
CA PHE A 430 -19.51 -4.61 19.13
C PHE A 430 -20.45 -3.45 18.79
N VAL A 431 -21.72 -3.72 18.49
CA VAL A 431 -22.69 -2.69 18.05
C VAL A 431 -23.54 -2.16 19.20
N GLY A 432 -23.59 -2.88 20.34
CA GLY A 432 -24.27 -2.46 21.57
C GLY A 432 -25.79 -2.66 21.55
N ARG A 433 -26.33 -3.45 20.61
CA ARG A 433 -27.76 -3.84 20.53
C ARG A 433 -27.90 -5.19 19.86
N PRO A 434 -28.96 -5.94 20.12
CA PRO A 434 -29.19 -7.21 19.42
C PRO A 434 -29.45 -7.01 17.93
N LEU A 435 -28.99 -7.97 17.09
CA LEU A 435 -29.23 -7.99 15.64
C LEU A 435 -30.67 -8.40 15.34
N ILE A 436 -31.17 -9.40 16.06
CA ILE A 436 -32.57 -9.86 16.08
C ILE A 436 -33.05 -9.99 17.53
N PRO A 437 -34.37 -10.07 17.81
CA PRO A 437 -34.84 -10.38 19.17
C PRO A 437 -34.31 -11.72 19.67
N ARG A 438 -33.69 -11.72 20.86
CA ARG A 438 -33.12 -12.92 21.49
C ARG A 438 -34.21 -13.67 22.27
N SER A 439 -34.26 -14.99 22.13
CA SER A 439 -35.16 -15.87 22.91
C SER A 439 -34.45 -16.65 24.00
N GLY A 440 -33.12 -16.80 23.88
CA GLY A 440 -32.31 -17.64 24.74
C GLY A 440 -32.31 -19.13 24.32
N ASP A 441 -33.01 -19.48 23.24
CA ASP A 441 -32.98 -20.78 22.59
C ASP A 441 -32.11 -20.72 21.33
N PRO A 442 -30.94 -21.37 21.30
CA PRO A 442 -30.01 -21.29 20.17
C PRO A 442 -30.58 -21.76 18.84
N GLU A 443 -31.42 -22.79 18.84
CA GLU A 443 -32.03 -23.34 17.64
C GLU A 443 -33.10 -22.42 17.08
N GLU A 444 -33.96 -21.86 17.93
CA GLU A 444 -34.97 -20.89 17.55
C GLU A 444 -34.31 -19.60 17.01
N GLU A 445 -33.24 -19.13 17.65
CA GLU A 445 -32.50 -17.93 17.21
C GLU A 445 -31.78 -18.15 15.89
N ALA A 446 -31.16 -19.33 15.66
CA ALA A 446 -30.54 -19.69 14.39
C ALA A 446 -31.57 -19.72 13.25
N LYS A 447 -32.73 -20.33 13.49
CA LYS A 447 -33.86 -20.32 12.55
C LYS A 447 -34.34 -18.90 12.24
N ARG A 448 -34.57 -18.10 13.27
CA ARG A 448 -35.04 -16.71 13.14
C ARG A 448 -34.03 -15.83 12.39
N LEU A 449 -32.75 -16.00 12.63
CA LEU A 449 -31.69 -15.30 11.90
C LEU A 449 -31.65 -15.74 10.43
N PHE A 450 -31.77 -17.04 10.17
CA PHE A 450 -31.76 -17.60 8.82
C PHE A 450 -32.95 -17.14 7.99
N GLU A 451 -34.15 -17.08 8.56
CA GLU A 451 -35.37 -16.65 7.91
C GLU A 451 -35.58 -15.13 7.92
N SER A 452 -34.70 -14.39 8.59
CA SER A 452 -34.78 -12.92 8.67
C SER A 452 -34.73 -12.27 7.29
N PRO A 453 -35.52 -11.19 7.05
CA PRO A 453 -35.41 -10.37 5.84
C PRO A 453 -34.13 -9.52 5.81
N LEU A 454 -33.39 -9.40 6.92
CA LEU A 454 -32.05 -8.82 6.96
C LEU A 454 -31.13 -9.66 6.10
N ILE A 455 -30.31 -9.02 5.27
CA ILE A 455 -29.25 -9.73 4.57
C ILE A 455 -28.06 -9.86 5.51
N VAL A 456 -27.63 -11.10 5.80
CA VAL A 456 -26.53 -11.39 6.71
C VAL A 456 -25.55 -12.35 6.03
N VAL A 457 -24.28 -11.99 5.98
CA VAL A 457 -23.18 -12.83 5.47
C VAL A 457 -21.97 -12.73 6.39
N SER A 458 -21.17 -13.79 6.47
CA SER A 458 -19.88 -13.75 7.15
C SER A 458 -18.81 -14.52 6.40
N HIS A 459 -17.55 -14.29 6.81
CA HIS A 459 -16.39 -15.00 6.30
C HIS A 459 -15.36 -15.25 7.42
N GLY A 460 -14.49 -16.23 7.21
CA GLY A 460 -13.45 -16.62 8.16
C GLY A 460 -12.21 -15.70 8.15
N THR A 461 -11.17 -16.15 8.87
CA THR A 461 -9.91 -15.40 9.08
C THR A 461 -8.80 -15.75 8.09
N GLN A 462 -9.07 -16.54 7.05
CA GLN A 462 -8.09 -16.94 6.05
C GLN A 462 -7.50 -15.72 5.32
N SER A 463 -6.29 -15.83 4.78
CA SER A 463 -5.64 -14.75 4.00
C SER A 463 -6.45 -14.36 2.76
N ASP A 464 -7.20 -15.27 2.16
CA ASP A 464 -8.28 -15.04 1.20
C ASP A 464 -9.58 -15.53 1.84
N PRO A 465 -10.34 -14.65 2.54
CA PRO A 465 -11.45 -15.06 3.36
C PRO A 465 -12.56 -15.74 2.55
N ILE A 466 -12.95 -16.94 2.95
CA ILE A 466 -14.05 -17.72 2.36
C ILE A 466 -15.31 -17.38 3.14
N LEU A 467 -16.44 -17.19 2.44
CA LEU A 467 -17.74 -17.04 3.09
C LEU A 467 -18.06 -18.34 3.86
N ASN A 468 -18.54 -18.19 5.08
CA ASN A 468 -18.85 -19.31 5.96
C ASN A 468 -20.28 -19.25 6.54
N TYR A 469 -21.05 -18.21 6.20
CA TYR A 469 -22.46 -18.07 6.53
C TYR A 469 -23.13 -17.11 5.55
N GLY A 470 -24.38 -17.40 5.23
CA GLY A 470 -25.33 -16.51 4.58
C GLY A 470 -26.75 -16.93 4.92
N ASN A 471 -27.62 -16.02 5.35
CA ASN A 471 -29.02 -16.36 5.59
C ASN A 471 -29.80 -16.49 4.28
N ARG A 472 -31.06 -16.94 4.32
CA ARG A 472 -31.90 -17.15 3.14
C ARG A 472 -31.99 -15.92 2.23
N ALA A 473 -32.13 -14.73 2.81
CA ALA A 473 -32.18 -13.47 2.07
C ALA A 473 -30.85 -13.18 1.33
N ALA A 474 -29.71 -13.48 1.95
CA ALA A 474 -28.41 -13.36 1.31
C ALA A 474 -28.25 -14.35 0.17
N MET A 475 -28.57 -15.62 0.37
CA MET A 475 -28.46 -16.66 -0.65
C MET A 475 -29.34 -16.34 -1.87
N THR A 476 -30.53 -15.81 -1.65
CA THR A 476 -31.44 -15.36 -2.72
C THR A 476 -30.86 -14.18 -3.49
N LEU A 477 -30.30 -13.18 -2.79
CA LEU A 477 -29.72 -11.99 -3.43
C LEU A 477 -28.48 -12.32 -4.28
N TRP A 478 -27.62 -13.22 -3.79
CA TRP A 478 -26.42 -13.67 -4.51
C TRP A 478 -26.69 -14.83 -5.49
N GLU A 479 -27.92 -15.38 -5.51
CA GLU A 479 -28.33 -16.51 -6.36
C GLU A 479 -27.45 -17.75 -6.15
N MET A 480 -27.28 -18.15 -4.88
CA MET A 480 -26.42 -19.26 -4.44
C MET A 480 -27.12 -20.11 -3.38
N ASP A 481 -26.87 -21.42 -3.43
CA ASP A 481 -27.18 -22.31 -2.32
C ASP A 481 -26.12 -22.29 -1.22
N ALA A 482 -26.37 -22.96 -0.10
CA ALA A 482 -25.45 -22.94 1.05
C ALA A 482 -24.07 -23.53 0.72
N PRO A 483 -23.92 -24.70 0.03
CA PRO A 483 -22.62 -25.24 -0.35
C PRO A 483 -21.81 -24.31 -1.27
N THR A 484 -22.45 -23.69 -2.26
CA THR A 484 -21.83 -22.75 -3.19
C THR A 484 -21.35 -21.50 -2.46
N LEU A 485 -22.20 -20.92 -1.61
CA LEU A 485 -21.87 -19.72 -0.86
C LEU A 485 -20.70 -19.99 0.10
N THR A 486 -20.72 -21.09 0.87
CA THR A 486 -19.68 -21.39 1.87
C THR A 486 -18.35 -21.89 1.29
N SER A 487 -18.29 -22.15 0.00
CA SER A 487 -17.04 -22.43 -0.73
C SER A 487 -16.45 -21.19 -1.43
N MET A 488 -17.18 -20.06 -1.46
CA MET A 488 -16.82 -18.89 -2.24
C MET A 488 -15.87 -17.94 -1.48
N PRO A 489 -14.73 -17.55 -2.07
CA PRO A 489 -13.94 -16.43 -1.57
C PRO A 489 -14.76 -15.13 -1.54
N SER A 490 -14.84 -14.49 -0.38
CA SER A 490 -15.71 -13.32 -0.16
C SER A 490 -15.39 -12.15 -1.09
N ARG A 491 -14.14 -12.07 -1.63
CA ARG A 491 -13.76 -11.08 -2.65
C ARG A 491 -14.50 -11.26 -3.98
N LYS A 492 -14.99 -12.45 -4.29
CA LYS A 492 -15.74 -12.72 -5.53
C LYS A 492 -17.14 -12.09 -5.53
N THR A 493 -17.65 -11.70 -4.37
CA THR A 493 -18.94 -10.99 -4.26
C THR A 493 -18.84 -9.49 -4.58
N ALA A 494 -17.62 -8.97 -4.84
CA ALA A 494 -17.38 -7.56 -5.20
C ALA A 494 -16.61 -7.46 -6.51
N GLU A 495 -16.88 -6.40 -7.28
CA GLU A 495 -16.13 -6.10 -8.50
C GLU A 495 -14.66 -5.79 -8.22
N PRO A 496 -13.75 -6.12 -9.17
CA PRO A 496 -12.32 -5.88 -9.00
C PRO A 496 -11.95 -4.43 -8.66
N MET A 497 -12.67 -3.47 -9.24
CA MET A 497 -12.38 -2.03 -9.06
C MET A 497 -12.82 -1.47 -7.69
N HIS A 498 -13.67 -2.16 -6.95
CA HIS A 498 -14.14 -1.76 -5.60
C HIS A 498 -13.48 -2.55 -4.47
N ARG A 499 -12.50 -3.38 -4.75
CA ARG A 499 -11.80 -4.21 -3.74
C ARG A 499 -10.96 -3.39 -2.77
N ASP A 500 -10.40 -2.27 -3.22
CA ASP A 500 -9.60 -1.39 -2.35
C ASP A 500 -10.48 -0.67 -1.32
N GLU A 501 -11.66 -0.18 -1.72
CA GLU A 501 -12.64 0.41 -0.79
C GLU A 501 -13.14 -0.62 0.22
N ARG A 502 -13.37 -1.86 -0.24
CA ARG A 502 -13.75 -2.98 0.63
C ARG A 502 -12.62 -3.35 1.60
N ALA A 503 -11.37 -3.40 1.15
CA ALA A 503 -10.23 -3.68 2.00
C ALA A 503 -10.05 -2.61 3.10
N GLN A 504 -10.22 -1.33 2.75
CA GLN A 504 -10.19 -0.22 3.71
C GLN A 504 -11.32 -0.33 4.73
N MET A 505 -12.53 -0.69 4.30
CA MET A 505 -13.67 -0.90 5.19
C MET A 505 -13.42 -2.06 6.15
N MET A 506 -12.92 -3.20 5.65
CA MET A 506 -12.60 -4.37 6.48
C MET A 506 -11.51 -4.04 7.52
N ALA A 507 -10.49 -3.26 7.14
CA ALA A 507 -9.47 -2.78 8.05
C ALA A 507 -10.04 -1.83 9.13
N ARG A 508 -11.00 -0.96 8.77
CA ARG A 508 -11.71 -0.12 9.74
C ARG A 508 -12.52 -0.96 10.72
N ALA A 509 -13.31 -1.92 10.22
CA ALA A 509 -14.09 -2.81 11.07
C ALA A 509 -13.16 -3.63 12.01
N ALA A 510 -12.03 -4.13 11.52
CA ALA A 510 -11.05 -4.86 12.33
C ALA A 510 -10.48 -4.00 13.46
N ARG A 511 -10.27 -2.72 13.23
CA ARG A 511 -9.73 -1.77 14.22
C ARG A 511 -10.78 -1.29 15.23
N ASP A 512 -11.96 -0.88 14.73
CA ASP A 512 -12.97 -0.16 15.51
C ASP A 512 -14.04 -1.11 16.10
N GLY A 513 -13.94 -2.43 15.78
CA GLY A 513 -14.90 -3.45 16.16
C GLY A 513 -16.04 -3.57 15.15
N PHE A 514 -16.54 -2.46 14.63
CA PHE A 514 -17.56 -2.43 13.59
C PHE A 514 -17.52 -1.11 12.77
N VAL A 515 -18.23 -1.12 11.64
CA VAL A 515 -18.50 0.06 10.77
C VAL A 515 -19.98 0.07 10.45
N SER A 516 -20.66 1.21 10.62
CA SER A 516 -22.13 1.31 10.51
C SER A 516 -22.67 2.02 9.27
N ASP A 517 -21.79 2.44 8.36
CA ASP A 517 -22.21 3.23 7.18
C ASP A 517 -21.43 2.82 5.93
N TYR A 518 -21.43 1.52 5.65
CA TYR A 518 -20.75 1.01 4.48
C TYR A 518 -21.67 0.98 3.26
N HIS A 519 -21.14 1.51 2.14
CA HIS A 519 -21.73 1.46 0.82
C HIS A 519 -20.80 0.71 -0.12
N GLY A 520 -21.33 -0.09 -1.04
CA GLY A 520 -20.47 -0.80 -1.99
C GLY A 520 -21.25 -1.54 -3.06
N ILE A 521 -20.60 -1.77 -4.20
CA ILE A 521 -21.18 -2.54 -5.30
C ILE A 521 -20.85 -4.02 -5.11
N ARG A 522 -21.85 -4.87 -5.33
CA ARG A 522 -21.76 -6.32 -5.27
C ARG A 522 -22.25 -6.94 -6.57
N ILE A 523 -21.85 -8.19 -6.76
CA ILE A 523 -22.22 -8.98 -7.94
C ILE A 523 -22.72 -10.35 -7.50
N SER A 524 -23.85 -10.81 -8.08
CA SER A 524 -24.41 -12.15 -7.86
C SER A 524 -23.66 -13.21 -8.69
N SER A 525 -23.97 -14.49 -8.49
CA SER A 525 -23.40 -15.59 -9.27
C SER A 525 -23.74 -15.51 -10.76
N SER A 526 -24.91 -14.97 -11.09
CA SER A 526 -25.35 -14.75 -12.48
C SER A 526 -24.79 -13.46 -13.11
N GLY A 527 -23.99 -12.69 -12.35
CA GLY A 527 -23.43 -11.43 -12.85
C GLY A 527 -24.29 -10.18 -12.61
N LYS A 528 -25.43 -10.29 -11.93
CA LYS A 528 -26.29 -9.14 -11.60
C LYS A 528 -25.57 -8.20 -10.63
N ARG A 529 -25.49 -6.92 -10.98
CA ARG A 529 -24.86 -5.88 -10.17
C ARG A 529 -25.89 -5.20 -9.28
N PHE A 530 -25.51 -4.99 -8.02
CA PHE A 530 -26.34 -4.24 -7.09
C PHE A 530 -25.50 -3.43 -6.10
N GLN A 531 -26.02 -2.27 -5.72
CA GLN A 531 -25.40 -1.40 -4.72
C GLN A 531 -26.03 -1.63 -3.36
N ILE A 532 -25.21 -1.91 -2.35
CA ILE A 532 -25.65 -1.97 -0.96
C ILE A 532 -25.51 -0.61 -0.31
N HIS A 533 -26.44 -0.28 0.59
CA HIS A 533 -26.49 0.99 1.29
C HIS A 533 -26.55 0.77 2.79
N GLN A 534 -25.78 1.58 3.54
CA GLN A 534 -25.84 1.62 5.00
C GLN A 534 -25.62 0.24 5.66
N ALA A 535 -24.68 -0.56 5.14
CA ALA A 535 -24.36 -1.84 5.74
C ALA A 535 -23.58 -1.64 7.05
N ILE A 536 -23.87 -2.52 8.02
CA ILE A 536 -23.08 -2.66 9.24
C ILE A 536 -22.14 -3.85 9.04
N VAL A 537 -20.84 -3.63 9.24
CA VAL A 537 -19.81 -4.68 9.19
C VAL A 537 -19.18 -4.76 10.57
N TRP A 538 -19.05 -5.97 11.15
CA TRP A 538 -18.50 -6.16 12.49
C TRP A 538 -17.56 -7.37 12.54
N ASN A 539 -16.69 -7.37 13.57
CA ASN A 539 -15.80 -8.49 13.83
C ASN A 539 -16.52 -9.64 14.50
N LEU A 540 -16.15 -10.87 14.15
CA LEU A 540 -16.59 -12.06 14.84
C LEU A 540 -15.54 -12.51 15.85
N VAL A 541 -16.01 -12.85 17.05
CA VAL A 541 -15.21 -13.46 18.11
C VAL A 541 -15.91 -14.71 18.62
N ASN A 542 -15.14 -15.76 18.88
CA ASN A 542 -15.68 -16.98 19.47
C ASN A 542 -15.88 -16.83 20.99
N SER A 543 -16.39 -17.86 21.65
CA SER A 543 -16.62 -17.90 23.10
C SER A 543 -15.36 -17.64 23.95
N SER A 544 -14.16 -17.79 23.38
CA SER A 544 -12.87 -17.47 24.00
C SER A 544 -12.34 -16.08 23.62
N MET A 545 -13.17 -15.22 23.02
CA MET A 545 -12.81 -13.86 22.55
C MET A 545 -11.70 -13.83 21.49
N LYS A 546 -11.46 -14.94 20.77
CA LYS A 546 -10.50 -14.99 19.66
C LYS A 546 -11.17 -14.55 18.36
N PRO A 547 -10.48 -13.76 17.52
CA PRO A 547 -10.98 -13.37 16.20
C PRO A 547 -11.34 -14.62 15.36
N SER A 548 -12.56 -14.64 14.81
CA SER A 548 -13.11 -15.74 14.03
C SER A 548 -13.55 -15.35 12.62
N GLY A 549 -13.45 -14.05 12.27
CA GLY A 549 -13.79 -13.52 10.96
C GLY A 549 -14.46 -12.15 11.04
N GLN A 550 -15.22 -11.82 10.00
CA GLN A 550 -16.08 -10.63 9.96
C GLN A 550 -17.44 -10.96 9.36
N ALA A 551 -18.45 -10.22 9.75
CA ALA A 551 -19.78 -10.32 9.20
C ALA A 551 -20.31 -8.98 8.73
N ALA A 552 -21.31 -9.01 7.85
CA ALA A 552 -21.99 -7.84 7.35
C ALA A 552 -23.51 -8.05 7.33
N THR A 553 -24.27 -6.99 7.64
CA THR A 553 -25.72 -6.96 7.49
C THR A 553 -26.21 -5.67 6.86
N PHE A 554 -27.27 -5.75 6.06
CA PHE A 554 -27.94 -4.60 5.47
C PHE A 554 -29.38 -4.96 5.09
N THR A 555 -30.21 -3.92 4.92
CA THR A 555 -31.61 -4.05 4.46
C THR A 555 -31.89 -3.32 3.16
N LYS A 556 -31.03 -2.36 2.80
CA LYS A 556 -31.21 -1.50 1.64
C LYS A 556 -30.18 -1.82 0.56
N TRP A 557 -30.67 -2.13 -0.61
CA TRP A 557 -29.86 -2.32 -1.81
C TRP A 557 -30.68 -1.90 -3.06
N SER A 558 -29.98 -1.59 -4.16
CA SER A 558 -30.61 -1.23 -5.44
C SER A 558 -29.90 -1.93 -6.60
N PRO A 559 -30.65 -2.47 -7.59
CA PRO A 559 -30.04 -3.03 -8.79
C PRO A 559 -29.36 -1.92 -9.60
N ILE A 560 -28.23 -2.25 -10.25
CA ILE A 560 -27.54 -1.36 -11.18
C ILE A 560 -27.83 -1.89 -12.58
N SER A 561 -28.65 -1.14 -13.36
CA SER A 561 -28.89 -1.43 -14.78
C SER A 561 -27.71 -0.94 -15.62
N GLU A 562 -27.39 -1.64 -16.72
CA GLU A 562 -26.27 -1.32 -17.63
C GLU A 562 -26.34 0.06 -18.30
N ASN A 563 -27.45 0.84 -18.11
CA ASN A 563 -27.73 2.08 -18.83
C ASN A 563 -27.64 3.36 -17.98
N THR A 564 -26.89 3.40 -16.88
CA THR A 564 -26.68 4.65 -16.13
C THR A 564 -25.22 5.08 -16.15
N GLU A 565 -24.67 5.29 -17.35
CA GLU A 565 -23.57 6.23 -17.54
C GLU A 565 -24.15 7.64 -17.76
N THR A 566 -23.77 8.53 -16.85
CA THR A 566 -23.70 9.99 -16.97
C THR A 566 -24.96 10.76 -17.40
N ARG A 567 -25.63 11.35 -16.41
CA ARG A 567 -26.03 12.76 -16.53
C ARG A 567 -25.57 13.49 -15.26
N ALA A 568 -24.44 14.19 -15.39
CA ALA A 568 -24.12 15.31 -14.53
C ALA A 568 -25.16 16.40 -14.80
N ASP A 569 -25.88 16.81 -13.76
CA ASP A 569 -26.77 17.97 -13.79
C ASP A 569 -25.94 19.22 -14.15
N PRO A 570 -26.37 20.02 -15.13
CA PRO A 570 -25.80 21.33 -15.33
C PRO A 570 -26.34 22.28 -14.25
N SER A 571 -25.45 22.90 -13.51
CA SER A 571 -25.74 24.03 -12.63
C SER A 571 -26.58 25.10 -13.36
N PRO A 572 -27.61 25.68 -12.75
CA PRO A 572 -28.33 26.79 -13.35
C PRO A 572 -27.44 28.04 -13.26
N ASP A 573 -27.06 28.51 -14.43
CA ASP A 573 -26.49 29.82 -14.66
C ASP A 573 -27.59 30.88 -14.37
N GLY A 574 -27.40 31.63 -13.32
CA GLY A 574 -28.24 32.74 -12.91
C GLY A 574 -27.55 34.06 -13.14
N SER A 575 -27.56 34.52 -14.37
CA SER A 575 -27.28 35.94 -14.67
C SER A 575 -28.40 36.83 -14.12
N SER A 576 -28.06 37.80 -13.32
CA SER A 576 -28.80 39.11 -13.32
C SER A 576 -27.80 40.23 -13.05
N ARG A 577 -27.79 41.09 -14.05
CA ARG A 577 -27.27 42.44 -14.04
C ARG A 577 -27.88 43.30 -12.93
N ASP A 578 -27.12 44.26 -12.56
CA ASP A 578 -27.37 45.67 -12.31
C ASP A 578 -26.88 46.20 -10.97
N GLN A 579 -26.04 47.10 -11.13
CA GLN A 579 -25.53 48.36 -10.54
C GLN A 579 -24.12 48.32 -9.98
#